data_75fc836d84b1f0d7256e52da2d20229d
#
_entry.id   75fc836d84b1f0d7256e52da2d20229d
#
_cell.length_a   1.000
_cell.length_b   1.000
_cell.length_c   1.000
_cell.angle_alpha   90.00
_cell.angle_beta   90.00
_cell.angle_gamma   90.00
#
_symmetry.space_group_name_H-M   'P 1'
#
loop_
_entity.id
_entity.type
_entity.pdbx_description
1 polymer ?
#
loop_
_entity_poly.entity_id
_entity_poly.type
_entity_poly.pdbx_seq_one_letter_code
_entity_poly.pdbx_strand_id
1 'polypeptide(L)'
;ADVGYNGDYNSDYLTGLLLCIGGSLSYAGVTLLAKSGQAVSPFTLSFWQCAVGTVVLAWAPWVFGWPQQASAWGWLAGLGVIHTGLAYVVLFAGMARLALGQIAVLQFVYPLAAVLFDWAVYGTRLSLLQIAGVSLMGLALWTIRKPAG
;
A
#
# COMPACT_ATOMS: atom_id res chain seq x y z
N ALA A 1 40.45 1.47 -13.44
CA ALA A 1 39.93 1.14 -12.12
C ALA A 1 38.49 0.66 -12.29
N ASP A 2 38.34 -0.65 -12.54
CA ASP A 2 37.02 -1.30 -12.56
C ASP A 2 36.53 -1.43 -11.11
N VAL A 3 35.56 -0.64 -10.78
CA VAL A 3 34.80 -0.74 -9.53
C VAL A 3 33.93 -1.98 -9.66
N GLY A 4 34.17 -2.99 -8.83
CA GLY A 4 33.43 -4.25 -8.80
C GLY A 4 31.95 -4.06 -8.44
N TYR A 5 31.12 -3.81 -9.44
CA TYR A 5 29.71 -3.42 -9.31
C TYR A 5 28.72 -4.58 -9.47
N ASN A 6 29.19 -5.82 -9.63
CA ASN A 6 28.34 -6.94 -10.03
C ASN A 6 27.93 -7.93 -8.92
N GLY A 7 28.51 -7.85 -7.72
CA GLY A 7 28.19 -8.76 -6.62
C GLY A 7 27.09 -8.25 -5.69
N ASP A 8 27.14 -6.96 -5.37
CA ASP A 8 26.23 -6.34 -4.38
C ASP A 8 24.82 -6.09 -4.95
N TYR A 9 24.74 -5.81 -6.27
CA TYR A 9 23.46 -5.55 -6.93
C TYR A 9 22.49 -6.75 -6.88
N ASN A 10 23.02 -7.96 -6.94
CA ASN A 10 22.22 -9.18 -6.93
C ASN A 10 21.71 -9.52 -5.52
N SER A 11 22.50 -9.25 -4.48
CA SER A 11 22.11 -9.47 -3.09
C SER A 11 21.06 -8.46 -2.63
N ASP A 12 21.23 -7.18 -2.98
CA ASP A 12 20.30 -6.12 -2.63
C ASP A 12 18.97 -6.27 -3.37
N TYR A 13 19.01 -6.67 -4.64
CA TYR A 13 17.83 -6.98 -5.43
C TYR A 13 17.03 -8.16 -4.84
N LEU A 14 17.72 -9.25 -4.50
CA LEU A 14 17.08 -10.42 -3.87
C LEU A 14 16.50 -10.09 -2.52
N THR A 15 17.20 -9.32 -1.70
CA THR A 15 16.73 -8.85 -0.40
C THR A 15 15.47 -7.98 -0.57
N GLY A 16 15.50 -7.03 -1.50
CA GLY A 16 14.34 -6.21 -1.82
C GLY A 16 13.16 -7.03 -2.30
N LEU A 17 13.38 -8.02 -3.16
CA LEU A 17 12.35 -8.92 -3.66
C LEU A 17 11.70 -9.75 -2.53
N LEU A 18 12.51 -10.32 -1.63
CA LEU A 18 12.02 -11.08 -0.48
C LEU A 18 11.20 -10.21 0.47
N LEU A 19 11.65 -8.96 0.73
CA LEU A 19 10.90 -8.01 1.53
C LEU A 19 9.56 -7.63 0.88
N CYS A 20 9.52 -7.44 -0.44
CA CYS A 20 8.29 -7.18 -1.18
C CYS A 20 7.31 -8.37 -1.11
N ILE A 21 7.81 -9.60 -1.27
CA ILE A 21 6.99 -10.82 -1.14
C ILE A 21 6.45 -10.93 0.29
N GLY A 22 7.30 -10.76 1.31
CA GLY A 22 6.91 -10.77 2.71
C GLY A 22 5.84 -9.71 3.04
N GLY A 23 6.03 -8.49 2.52
CA GLY A 23 5.05 -7.41 2.65
C GLY A 23 3.71 -7.74 1.98
N SER A 24 3.74 -8.32 0.78
CA SER A 24 2.54 -8.74 0.05
C SER A 24 1.77 -9.84 0.76
N LEU A 25 2.47 -10.84 1.31
CA LEU A 25 1.85 -11.91 2.10
C LEU A 25 1.24 -11.36 3.41
N SER A 26 1.95 -10.46 4.09
CA SER A 26 1.45 -9.79 5.29
C SER A 26 0.19 -8.99 4.99
N TYR A 27 0.18 -8.24 3.87
CA TYR A 27 -0.98 -7.48 3.44
C TYR A 27 -2.18 -8.37 3.10
N ALA A 28 -1.95 -9.49 2.41
CA ALA A 28 -2.99 -10.49 2.14
C ALA A 28 -3.56 -11.06 3.45
N GLY A 29 -2.70 -11.37 4.43
CA GLY A 29 -3.10 -11.80 5.77
C GLY A 29 -3.99 -10.78 6.48
N VAL A 30 -3.61 -9.51 6.47
CA VAL A 30 -4.43 -8.42 7.05
C VAL A 30 -5.80 -8.33 6.37
N THR A 31 -5.84 -8.45 5.05
CA THR A 31 -7.10 -8.40 4.27
C THR A 31 -8.03 -9.56 4.66
N LEU A 32 -7.49 -10.77 4.80
CA LEU A 32 -8.26 -11.94 5.22
C LEU A 32 -8.77 -11.80 6.65
N LEU A 33 -7.93 -11.34 7.58
CA LEU A 33 -8.31 -11.11 8.98
C LEU A 33 -9.37 -10.01 9.10
N ALA A 34 -9.21 -8.90 8.39
CA ALA A 34 -10.19 -7.81 8.37
C ALA A 34 -11.54 -8.29 7.82
N LYS A 35 -11.53 -9.20 6.82
CA LYS A 35 -12.76 -9.77 6.27
C LYS A 35 -13.41 -10.80 7.18
N SER A 36 -12.63 -11.62 7.89
CA SER A 36 -13.15 -12.59 8.85
C SER A 36 -13.70 -11.93 10.13
N GLY A 37 -13.13 -10.79 10.52
CA GLY A 37 -13.49 -10.04 11.73
C GLY A 37 -14.71 -9.11 11.57
N GLN A 38 -15.73 -9.49 10.81
CA GLN A 38 -16.91 -8.63 10.51
C GLN A 38 -17.67 -8.14 11.74
N ALA A 39 -17.48 -8.75 12.90
CA ALA A 39 -18.05 -8.30 14.17
C ALA A 39 -17.36 -7.05 14.77
N VAL A 40 -16.18 -6.68 14.25
CA VAL A 40 -15.37 -5.58 14.76
C VAL A 40 -15.57 -4.33 13.88
N SER A 41 -15.79 -3.18 14.52
CA SER A 41 -16.01 -1.94 13.76
C SER A 41 -14.74 -1.55 12.96
N PRO A 42 -14.91 -0.93 11.77
CA PRO A 42 -13.77 -0.43 10.96
C PRO A 42 -12.86 0.52 11.74
N PHE A 43 -13.43 1.34 12.61
CA PHE A 43 -12.68 2.24 13.47
C PHE A 43 -11.79 1.47 14.46
N THR A 44 -12.34 0.43 15.11
CA THR A 44 -11.60 -0.40 16.07
C THR A 44 -10.43 -1.13 15.38
N LEU A 45 -10.65 -1.67 14.18
CA LEU A 45 -9.58 -2.30 13.40
C LEU A 45 -8.47 -1.31 13.06
N SER A 46 -8.84 -0.13 12.56
CA SER A 46 -7.89 0.94 12.22
C SER A 46 -7.12 1.41 13.46
N PHE A 47 -7.81 1.61 14.58
CA PHE A 47 -7.20 2.03 15.84
C PHE A 47 -6.14 1.03 16.32
N TRP A 48 -6.49 -0.25 16.40
CA TRP A 48 -5.54 -1.28 16.85
C TRP A 48 -4.37 -1.46 15.89
N GLN A 49 -4.61 -1.38 14.59
CA GLN A 49 -3.52 -1.44 13.61
C GLN A 49 -2.54 -0.27 13.79
N CYS A 50 -3.03 0.95 13.95
CA CYS A 50 -2.19 2.12 14.20
C CYS A 50 -1.48 2.02 15.56
N ALA A 51 -2.16 1.55 16.61
CA ALA A 51 -1.58 1.39 17.95
C ALA A 51 -0.43 0.37 17.94
N VAL A 52 -0.65 -0.81 17.36
CA VAL A 52 0.39 -1.84 17.22
C VAL A 52 1.56 -1.33 16.37
N GLY A 53 1.28 -0.69 15.23
CA GLY A 53 2.31 -0.10 14.39
C GLY A 53 3.14 0.94 15.13
N THR A 54 2.50 1.78 15.93
CA THR A 54 3.19 2.79 16.76
C THR A 54 4.12 2.12 17.79
N VAL A 55 3.65 1.09 18.48
CA VAL A 55 4.46 0.36 19.47
C VAL A 55 5.65 -0.33 18.80
N VAL A 56 5.40 -1.03 17.68
CA VAL A 56 6.45 -1.74 16.94
C VAL A 56 7.51 -0.79 16.38
N LEU A 57 7.12 0.40 15.94
CA LEU A 57 8.02 1.40 15.33
C LEU A 57 8.49 2.47 16.34
N ALA A 58 8.11 2.37 17.61
CA ALA A 58 8.46 3.38 18.63
C ALA A 58 9.97 3.62 18.77
N TRP A 59 10.80 2.62 18.45
CA TRP A 59 12.26 2.73 18.50
C TRP A 59 12.86 3.56 17.36
N ALA A 60 12.14 3.72 16.24
CA ALA A 60 12.68 4.35 15.03
C ALA A 60 13.20 5.78 15.24
N PRO A 61 12.55 6.69 15.99
CA PRO A 61 13.07 8.03 16.21
C PRO A 61 14.41 8.09 16.93
N TRP A 62 14.72 7.09 17.77
CA TRP A 62 16.02 7.02 18.45
C TRP A 62 17.15 6.58 17.53
N VAL A 63 16.85 5.84 16.46
CA VAL A 63 17.84 5.41 15.47
C VAL A 63 17.98 6.41 14.33
N PHE A 64 16.86 6.92 13.81
CA PHE A 64 16.83 7.81 12.63
C PHE A 64 16.76 9.30 12.97
N GLY A 65 16.60 9.63 14.26
CA GLY A 65 16.47 11.01 14.73
C GLY A 65 15.04 11.54 14.70
N TRP A 66 14.81 12.60 15.47
CA TRP A 66 13.54 13.30 15.54
C TRP A 66 13.49 14.42 14.49
N PRO A 67 12.31 14.74 13.96
CA PRO A 67 12.15 15.88 13.06
C PRO A 67 12.59 17.18 13.73
N GLN A 68 13.50 17.90 13.10
CA GLN A 68 14.07 19.15 13.65
C GLN A 68 13.22 20.37 13.29
N GLN A 69 12.43 20.29 12.22
CA GLN A 69 11.61 21.41 11.76
C GLN A 69 10.19 21.30 12.32
N ALA A 70 9.66 22.40 12.85
CA ALA A 70 8.28 22.46 13.36
C ALA A 70 7.23 22.10 12.29
N SER A 71 7.47 22.49 11.04
CA SER A 71 6.58 22.15 9.91
C SER A 71 6.50 20.65 9.64
N ALA A 72 7.57 19.88 9.90
CA ALA A 72 7.59 18.44 9.71
C ALA A 72 6.58 17.73 10.63
N TRP A 73 6.36 18.24 11.84
CA TRP A 73 5.36 17.70 12.75
C TRP A 73 3.94 17.87 12.24
N GLY A 74 3.65 19.01 11.56
CA GLY A 74 2.36 19.22 10.91
C GLY A 74 2.11 18.20 9.77
N TRP A 75 3.12 17.96 8.95
CA TRP A 75 3.04 16.96 7.90
C TRP A 75 2.90 15.53 8.44
N LEU A 76 3.64 15.19 9.49
CA LEU A 76 3.54 13.89 10.15
C LEU A 76 2.15 13.68 10.77
N ALA A 77 1.59 14.70 11.42
CA ALA A 77 0.23 14.64 11.94
C ALA A 77 -0.80 14.43 10.82
N GLY A 78 -0.69 15.17 9.72
CA GLY A 78 -1.55 15.01 8.54
C GLY A 78 -1.45 13.60 7.95
N LEU A 79 -0.24 13.08 7.76
CA LEU A 79 -0.01 11.71 7.29
C LEU A 79 -0.59 10.67 8.26
N GLY A 80 -0.39 10.83 9.56
CA GLY A 80 -0.88 9.89 10.56
C GLY A 80 -2.41 9.90 10.68
N VAL A 81 -3.02 11.08 10.80
CA VAL A 81 -4.47 11.19 11.05
C VAL A 81 -5.28 10.99 9.77
N ILE A 82 -4.92 11.69 8.71
CA ILE A 82 -5.73 11.70 7.47
C ILE A 82 -5.35 10.51 6.59
N HIS A 83 -4.08 10.43 6.21
CA HIS A 83 -3.64 9.44 5.22
C HIS A 83 -3.57 8.01 5.79
N THR A 84 -3.32 7.86 7.10
CA THR A 84 -3.28 6.53 7.74
C THR A 84 -4.58 6.26 8.49
N GLY A 85 -4.90 7.01 9.53
CA GLY A 85 -6.04 6.75 10.39
C GLY A 85 -7.38 6.75 9.65
N LEU A 86 -7.75 7.87 9.03
CA LEU A 86 -9.01 8.01 8.31
C LEU A 86 -9.07 7.11 7.08
N ALA A 87 -7.98 7.01 6.31
CA ALA A 87 -7.94 6.17 5.13
C ALA A 87 -8.17 4.69 5.45
N TYR A 88 -7.60 4.17 6.55
CA TYR A 88 -7.86 2.79 6.97
C TYR A 88 -9.28 2.57 7.48
N VAL A 89 -9.89 3.54 8.16
CA VAL A 89 -11.30 3.44 8.56
C VAL A 89 -12.20 3.30 7.32
N VAL A 90 -11.97 4.13 6.29
CA VAL A 90 -12.71 4.08 5.03
C VAL A 90 -12.45 2.77 4.29
N LEU A 91 -11.18 2.32 4.24
CA LEU A 91 -10.79 1.07 3.61
C LEU A 91 -11.48 -0.14 4.26
N PHE A 92 -11.43 -0.27 5.58
CA PHE A 92 -12.07 -1.37 6.29
C PHE A 92 -13.60 -1.32 6.19
N ALA A 93 -14.19 -0.11 6.19
CA ALA A 93 -15.62 0.04 5.95
C ALA A 93 -16.04 -0.41 4.54
N GLY A 94 -15.20 -0.15 3.54
CA GLY A 94 -15.39 -0.66 2.18
C GLY A 94 -15.23 -2.18 2.09
N MET A 95 -14.16 -2.73 2.67
CA MET A 95 -13.88 -4.17 2.67
C MET A 95 -15.00 -4.99 3.33
N ALA A 96 -15.63 -4.47 4.38
CA ALA A 96 -16.73 -5.14 5.06
C ALA A 96 -17.92 -5.41 4.12
N ARG A 97 -18.12 -4.58 3.10
CA ARG A 97 -19.25 -4.62 2.18
C ARG A 97 -19.00 -5.40 0.89
N LEU A 98 -17.77 -5.80 0.62
CA LEU A 98 -17.35 -6.40 -0.64
C LEU A 98 -17.01 -7.89 -0.47
N ALA A 99 -17.21 -8.67 -1.53
CA ALA A 99 -16.71 -10.03 -1.59
C ALA A 99 -15.18 -10.03 -1.70
N LEU A 100 -14.53 -11.09 -1.23
CA LEU A 100 -13.06 -11.19 -1.20
C LEU A 100 -12.44 -11.01 -2.60
N GLY A 101 -13.04 -11.60 -3.63
CA GLY A 101 -12.59 -11.43 -5.01
C GLY A 101 -12.69 -9.99 -5.52
N GLN A 102 -13.72 -9.25 -5.10
CA GLN A 102 -13.86 -7.82 -5.43
C GLN A 102 -12.78 -6.99 -4.73
N ILE A 103 -12.49 -7.28 -3.46
CA ILE A 103 -11.41 -6.63 -2.73
C ILE A 103 -10.09 -6.84 -3.47
N ALA A 104 -9.76 -8.08 -3.85
CA ALA A 104 -8.52 -8.43 -4.53
C ALA A 104 -8.32 -7.63 -5.84
N VAL A 105 -9.38 -7.49 -6.64
CA VAL A 105 -9.27 -6.74 -7.91
C VAL A 105 -9.26 -5.22 -7.68
N LEU A 106 -10.01 -4.70 -6.70
CA LEU A 106 -9.98 -3.27 -6.36
C LEU A 106 -8.62 -2.79 -5.86
N GLN A 107 -7.76 -3.69 -5.36
CA GLN A 107 -6.38 -3.36 -5.02
C GLN A 107 -5.57 -2.85 -6.22
N PHE A 108 -5.93 -3.23 -7.44
CA PHE A 108 -5.28 -2.73 -8.64
C PHE A 108 -5.62 -1.27 -8.98
N VAL A 109 -6.65 -0.69 -8.36
CA VAL A 109 -6.96 0.74 -8.52
C VAL A 109 -5.81 1.61 -8.04
N TYR A 110 -5.15 1.23 -6.94
CA TYR A 110 -4.06 2.02 -6.37
C TYR A 110 -2.84 2.13 -7.32
N PRO A 111 -2.23 1.02 -7.78
CA PRO A 111 -1.11 1.12 -8.73
C PRO A 111 -1.54 1.73 -10.07
N LEU A 112 -2.77 1.49 -10.53
CA LEU A 112 -3.30 2.13 -11.73
C LEU A 112 -3.36 3.66 -11.57
N ALA A 113 -3.93 4.13 -10.46
CA ALA A 113 -3.99 5.56 -10.16
C ALA A 113 -2.58 6.16 -10.02
N ALA A 114 -1.64 5.46 -9.36
CA ALA A 114 -0.26 5.92 -9.22
C ALA A 114 0.41 6.15 -10.58
N VAL A 115 0.29 5.19 -11.51
CA VAL A 115 0.85 5.32 -12.87
C VAL A 115 0.20 6.48 -13.65
N LEU A 116 -1.12 6.64 -13.54
CA LEU A 116 -1.84 7.73 -14.22
C LEU A 116 -1.44 9.10 -13.65
N PHE A 117 -1.29 9.22 -12.33
CA PHE A 117 -0.81 10.44 -11.69
C PHE A 117 0.64 10.76 -12.09
N ASP A 118 1.51 9.76 -12.09
CA ASP A 118 2.91 9.94 -12.49
C ASP A 118 3.02 10.44 -13.94
N TRP A 119 2.24 9.85 -14.85
CA TRP A 119 2.15 10.32 -16.23
C TRP A 119 1.58 11.75 -16.33
N ALA A 120 0.48 12.06 -15.62
CA ALA A 120 -0.21 13.33 -15.75
C ALA A 120 0.54 14.48 -15.07
N VAL A 121 1.20 14.26 -13.93
CA VAL A 121 1.86 15.30 -13.13
C VAL A 121 3.32 15.46 -13.51
N TYR A 122 4.04 14.35 -13.72
CA TYR A 122 5.48 14.35 -13.99
C TYR A 122 5.81 14.17 -15.47
N GLY A 123 4.82 13.92 -16.34
CA GLY A 123 5.02 13.70 -17.76
C GLY A 123 5.84 12.46 -18.10
N THR A 124 5.87 11.48 -17.19
CA THR A 124 6.67 10.26 -17.33
C THR A 124 6.21 9.47 -18.56
N ARG A 125 7.13 9.11 -19.43
CA ARG A 125 6.81 8.31 -20.63
C ARG A 125 6.57 6.86 -20.21
N LEU A 126 5.38 6.37 -20.49
CA LEU A 126 5.04 4.97 -20.24
C LEU A 126 5.70 4.08 -21.31
N SER A 127 6.38 3.03 -20.85
CA SER A 127 6.87 1.97 -21.74
C SER A 127 5.71 1.12 -22.26
N LEU A 128 5.92 0.41 -23.37
CA LEU A 128 4.90 -0.51 -23.92
C LEU A 128 4.47 -1.57 -22.90
N LEU A 129 5.40 -2.04 -22.07
CA LEU A 129 5.11 -3.03 -21.02
C LEU A 129 4.22 -2.42 -19.93
N GLN A 130 4.44 -1.16 -19.54
CA GLN A 130 3.60 -0.45 -18.58
C GLN A 130 2.20 -0.21 -19.14
N ILE A 131 2.08 0.18 -20.42
CA ILE A 131 0.79 0.35 -21.09
C ILE A 131 0.01 -0.97 -21.12
N ALA A 132 0.68 -2.09 -21.44
CA ALA A 132 0.07 -3.41 -21.41
C ALA A 132 -0.41 -3.78 -19.99
N GLY A 133 0.41 -3.53 -18.96
CA GLY A 133 0.04 -3.75 -17.56
C GLY A 133 -1.16 -2.92 -17.11
N VAL A 134 -1.17 -1.62 -17.41
CA VAL A 134 -2.29 -0.70 -17.13
C VAL A 134 -3.57 -1.16 -17.82
N SER A 135 -3.48 -1.59 -19.09
CA SER A 135 -4.61 -2.10 -19.85
C SER A 135 -5.18 -3.37 -19.23
N LEU A 136 -4.32 -4.28 -18.78
CA LEU A 136 -4.72 -5.52 -18.13
C LEU A 136 -5.43 -5.25 -16.78
N MET A 137 -4.90 -4.33 -15.97
CA MET A 137 -5.53 -3.88 -14.72
C MET A 137 -6.90 -3.25 -15.00
N GLY A 138 -7.01 -2.39 -16.02
CA GLY A 138 -8.27 -1.77 -16.43
C GLY A 138 -9.31 -2.80 -16.85
N LEU A 139 -8.92 -3.82 -17.61
CA LEU A 139 -9.78 -4.94 -17.99
C LEU A 139 -10.26 -5.74 -16.77
N ALA A 140 -9.36 -6.04 -15.84
CA ALA A 140 -9.70 -6.73 -14.60
C ALA A 140 -10.73 -5.95 -13.78
N LEU A 141 -10.57 -4.64 -13.64
CA LEU A 141 -11.53 -3.77 -12.97
C LEU A 141 -12.89 -3.70 -13.70
N TRP A 142 -12.87 -3.76 -15.03
CA TRP A 142 -14.11 -3.80 -15.84
C TRP A 142 -14.93 -5.06 -15.58
N THR A 143 -14.29 -6.21 -15.40
CA THR A 143 -14.99 -7.48 -15.20
C THR A 143 -15.81 -7.53 -13.91
N ILE A 144 -15.38 -6.79 -12.86
CA ILE A 144 -16.12 -6.71 -11.59
C ILE A 144 -17.43 -5.95 -11.71
N ARG A 145 -17.55 -5.04 -12.68
CA ARG A 145 -18.78 -4.26 -12.89
C ARG A 145 -19.95 -5.07 -13.38
N LYS A 146 -19.72 -6.26 -13.94
CA LYS A 146 -20.80 -7.13 -14.35
C LYS A 146 -21.32 -7.86 -13.11
N PRO A 147 -22.60 -7.64 -12.70
CA PRO A 147 -23.22 -8.50 -11.70
C PRO A 147 -23.12 -9.94 -12.22
N ALA A 148 -22.69 -10.86 -11.34
CA ALA A 148 -22.79 -12.28 -11.62
C ALA A 148 -24.29 -12.57 -11.83
N GLY A 149 -24.67 -12.86 -13.08
CA GLY A 149 -26.03 -13.25 -13.46
C GLY A 149 -26.37 -14.61 -12.88
#